data_4b542b8ee3baa1ddfc2e2c9d389b3971
#
_entry.id   4b542b8ee3baa1ddfc2e2c9d389b3971
#
_cell.length_a   1.000
_cell.length_b   1.000
_cell.length_c   1.000
_cell.angle_alpha   90.00
_cell.angle_beta   90.00
_cell.angle_gamma   90.00
#
_symmetry.space_group_name_H-M   'P 1'
#
loop_
_entity.id
_entity.type
_entity.pdbx_description
1 polymer ?
#
loop_
_entity_poly.entity_id
_entity_poly.type
_entity_poly.pdbx_seq_one_letter_code
_entity_poly.pdbx_strand_id
1 'polypeptide(L)'
;HILVQVQLDSQDAAAWLQDTIKNLYGHEATLTPVSRQTPTGTVQRYVIRVPKGSTALVLQTGLYSRYTKNMVLGLPSDIINGKIAQIKSAWRGAFLANGRLSDPGKASYLEIVCPNHEAALALVSTARRLGITAKPRKLRSSERVTLRDPDAIERMLILMGAPRSAREWTGKRSDGEARGKAN
;
A
#
# COMPACT_ATOMS: atom_id res chain seq x y z
N HIS A 1 26.03 -4.33 -3.13
CA HIS A 1 25.45 -3.30 -3.99
C HIS A 1 23.94 -3.27 -3.80
N ILE A 2 23.37 -2.12 -3.47
CA ILE A 2 21.93 -1.95 -3.26
C ILE A 2 21.30 -1.40 -4.54
N LEU A 3 20.22 -2.03 -5.00
CA LEU A 3 19.38 -1.54 -6.07
C LEU A 3 17.96 -1.37 -5.53
N VAL A 4 17.41 -0.16 -5.60
CA VAL A 4 16.00 0.09 -5.31
C VAL A 4 15.18 -0.17 -6.56
N GLN A 5 14.22 -1.08 -6.42
CA GLN A 5 13.27 -1.40 -7.47
C GLN A 5 11.87 -1.50 -6.84
N VAL A 6 10.89 -0.86 -7.47
CA VAL A 6 9.48 -0.90 -7.05
C VAL A 6 8.63 -1.35 -8.24
N GLN A 7 7.66 -2.21 -7.98
CA GLN A 7 6.73 -2.69 -8.98
C GLN A 7 5.30 -2.33 -8.58
N LEU A 8 4.60 -1.62 -9.45
CA LEU A 8 3.23 -1.15 -9.25
C LEU A 8 2.33 -1.63 -10.39
N ASP A 9 1.03 -1.71 -10.15
CA ASP A 9 0.02 -2.07 -11.15
C ASP A 9 -0.65 -0.86 -11.80
N SER A 10 -0.46 0.34 -11.27
CA SER A 10 -0.98 1.60 -11.79
C SER A 10 0.12 2.44 -12.41
N GLN A 11 -0.07 2.85 -13.67
CA GLN A 11 0.83 3.76 -14.35
C GLN A 11 0.92 5.12 -13.67
N ASP A 12 -0.22 5.66 -13.23
CA ASP A 12 -0.28 6.96 -12.56
C ASP A 12 0.45 6.93 -11.22
N ALA A 13 0.27 5.85 -10.44
CA ALA A 13 0.99 5.67 -9.19
C ALA A 13 2.50 5.53 -9.41
N ALA A 14 2.91 4.85 -10.48
CA ALA A 14 4.31 4.69 -10.85
C ALA A 14 4.93 6.02 -11.28
N ALA A 15 4.26 6.79 -12.11
CA ALA A 15 4.71 8.12 -12.54
C ALA A 15 4.83 9.08 -11.33
N TRP A 16 3.82 9.07 -10.45
CA TRP A 16 3.86 9.86 -9.22
C TRP A 16 5.05 9.48 -8.33
N LEU A 17 5.33 8.18 -8.17
CA LEU A 17 6.46 7.72 -7.36
C LEU A 17 7.81 8.12 -7.99
N GLN A 18 7.93 8.00 -9.31
CA GLN A 18 9.12 8.45 -10.05
C GLN A 18 9.41 9.93 -9.79
N ASP A 19 8.39 10.79 -9.94
CA ASP A 19 8.50 12.23 -9.71
C ASP A 19 8.79 12.54 -8.24
N THR A 20 8.19 11.80 -7.32
CA THR A 20 8.40 11.97 -5.88
C THR A 20 9.84 11.63 -5.48
N ILE A 21 10.40 10.54 -6.00
CA ILE A 21 11.81 10.16 -5.75
C ILE A 21 12.74 11.28 -6.22
N LYS A 22 12.49 11.84 -7.40
CA LYS A 22 13.28 12.96 -7.94
C LYS A 22 13.14 14.22 -7.10
N ASN A 23 11.90 14.63 -6.83
CA ASN A 23 11.62 15.92 -6.20
C ASN A 23 12.01 15.97 -4.72
N LEU A 24 11.79 14.87 -3.97
CA LEU A 24 12.09 14.81 -2.54
C LEU A 24 13.51 14.37 -2.23
N TYR A 25 14.09 13.48 -3.03
CA TYR A 25 15.37 12.84 -2.71
C TYR A 25 16.46 13.12 -3.74
N GLY A 26 16.13 13.74 -4.87
CA GLY A 26 17.11 14.15 -5.88
C GLY A 26 17.66 13.00 -6.73
N HIS A 27 17.00 11.84 -6.76
CA HIS A 27 17.45 10.68 -7.53
C HIS A 27 16.61 10.48 -8.79
N GLU A 28 17.28 10.25 -9.91
CA GLU A 28 16.62 9.87 -11.15
C GLU A 28 16.20 8.38 -11.08
N ALA A 29 14.99 8.12 -11.50
CA ALA A 29 14.44 6.77 -11.60
C ALA A 29 13.93 6.51 -13.02
N THR A 30 14.09 5.27 -13.50
CA THR A 30 13.49 4.81 -14.74
C THR A 30 12.15 4.17 -14.48
N LEU A 31 11.18 4.37 -15.37
CA LEU A 31 9.88 3.72 -15.35
C LEU A 31 9.76 2.86 -16.61
N THR A 32 9.55 1.56 -16.43
CA THR A 32 9.45 0.60 -17.52
C THR A 32 8.15 -0.20 -17.39
N PRO A 33 7.27 -0.20 -18.40
CA PRO A 33 6.12 -1.10 -18.43
C PRO A 33 6.59 -2.53 -18.68
N VAL A 34 6.02 -3.49 -17.94
CA VAL A 34 6.32 -4.92 -18.06
C VAL A 34 5.01 -5.69 -18.15
N SER A 35 4.84 -6.46 -19.20
CA SER A 35 3.69 -7.35 -19.37
C SER A 35 4.05 -8.76 -18.97
N ARG A 36 3.19 -9.41 -18.19
CA ARG A 36 3.33 -10.81 -17.79
C ARG A 36 2.09 -11.60 -18.19
N GLN A 37 2.31 -12.71 -18.87
CA GLN A 37 1.25 -13.67 -19.14
C GLN A 37 0.92 -14.45 -17.88
N THR A 38 -0.37 -14.57 -17.58
CA THR A 38 -0.91 -15.37 -16.49
C THR A 38 -2.00 -16.30 -17.04
N PRO A 39 -2.40 -17.34 -16.33
CA PRO A 39 -3.48 -18.23 -16.76
C PRO A 39 -4.82 -17.50 -17.00
N THR A 40 -4.99 -16.33 -16.39
CA THR A 40 -6.22 -15.51 -16.48
C THR A 40 -6.10 -14.34 -17.47
N GLY A 41 -4.97 -14.22 -18.18
CA GLY A 41 -4.72 -13.17 -19.18
C GLY A 41 -3.40 -12.45 -18.99
N THR A 42 -3.24 -11.31 -19.68
CA THR A 42 -2.03 -10.48 -19.58
C THR A 42 -2.18 -9.48 -18.44
N VAL A 43 -1.22 -9.45 -17.54
CA VAL A 43 -1.13 -8.47 -16.45
C VAL A 43 -0.04 -7.45 -16.77
N GLN A 44 -0.42 -6.17 -16.78
CA GLN A 44 0.51 -5.06 -16.93
C GLN A 44 1.05 -4.64 -15.56
N ARG A 45 2.38 -4.44 -15.50
CA ARG A 45 3.08 -3.90 -14.33
C ARG A 45 3.99 -2.76 -14.75
N TYR A 46 4.30 -1.88 -13.82
CA TYR A 46 5.19 -0.75 -14.03
C TYR A 46 6.34 -0.84 -13.04
N VAL A 47 7.55 -0.96 -13.56
CA VAL A 47 8.77 -1.14 -12.76
C VAL A 47 9.53 0.18 -12.70
N ILE A 48 9.76 0.66 -11.50
CA ILE A 48 10.61 1.82 -11.21
C ILE A 48 11.93 1.30 -10.69
N ARG A 49 13.03 1.78 -11.26
CA ARG A 49 14.39 1.48 -10.80
C ARG A 49 15.16 2.77 -10.58
N VAL A 50 15.94 2.80 -9.51
CA VAL A 50 16.89 3.88 -9.21
C VAL A 50 18.30 3.39 -9.54
N PRO A 51 18.81 3.66 -10.76
CA PRO A 51 20.07 3.07 -11.22
C PRO A 51 21.28 3.64 -10.49
N LYS A 52 21.18 4.91 -10.03
CA LYS A 52 22.23 5.59 -9.27
C LYS A 52 21.62 6.20 -8.01
N GLY A 53 22.32 6.06 -6.88
CA GLY A 53 21.87 6.65 -5.62
C GLY A 53 20.95 5.76 -4.78
N SER A 54 20.74 4.50 -5.14
CA SER A 54 19.91 3.56 -4.35
C SER A 54 20.38 3.46 -2.89
N THR A 55 21.67 3.40 -2.64
CA THR A 55 22.23 3.38 -1.27
C THR A 55 21.88 4.65 -0.50
N ALA A 56 21.99 5.80 -1.12
CA ALA A 56 21.60 7.08 -0.51
C ALA A 56 20.08 7.11 -0.25
N LEU A 57 19.28 6.66 -1.20
CA LEU A 57 17.83 6.64 -1.09
C LEU A 57 17.33 5.78 0.06
N VAL A 58 17.86 4.57 0.25
CA VAL A 58 17.44 3.71 1.37
C VAL A 58 17.84 4.28 2.73
N LEU A 59 18.93 5.05 2.80
CA LEU A 59 19.32 5.79 3.99
C LEU A 59 18.41 6.99 4.27
N GLN A 60 18.08 7.75 3.23
CA GLN A 60 17.21 8.92 3.32
C GLN A 60 15.79 8.56 3.72
N THR A 61 15.29 7.43 3.25
CA THR A 61 13.93 6.94 3.54
C THR A 61 13.84 6.13 4.82
N GLY A 62 14.96 5.83 5.49
CA GLY A 62 14.99 4.99 6.68
C GLY A 62 14.79 3.49 6.41
N LEU A 63 14.81 3.06 5.15
CA LEU A 63 14.73 1.64 4.79
C LEU A 63 16.01 0.85 5.12
N TYR A 64 17.11 1.54 5.33
CA TYR A 64 18.33 0.98 5.87
C TYR A 64 18.64 1.60 7.24
N SER A 65 18.73 0.77 8.26
CA SER A 65 19.05 1.20 9.60
C SER A 65 20.58 1.28 9.78
N ARG A 66 21.09 2.47 10.05
CA ARG A 66 22.50 2.68 10.41
C ARG A 66 22.86 2.02 11.73
N TYR A 67 21.88 1.86 12.62
CA TYR A 67 22.05 1.27 13.93
C TYR A 67 22.26 -0.24 13.85
N THR A 68 21.34 -0.95 13.18
CA THR A 68 21.43 -2.40 12.99
C THR A 68 22.31 -2.81 11.81
N LYS A 69 22.71 -1.84 10.95
CA LYS A 69 23.44 -2.06 9.70
C LYS A 69 22.77 -3.02 8.74
N ASN A 70 21.44 -3.05 8.77
CA ASN A 70 20.61 -3.92 7.94
C ASN A 70 19.44 -3.17 7.31
N MET A 71 18.88 -3.77 6.27
CA MET A 71 17.59 -3.33 5.72
C MET A 71 16.49 -3.53 6.76
N VAL A 72 15.60 -2.57 6.86
CA VAL A 72 14.44 -2.65 7.75
C VAL A 72 13.44 -3.67 7.21
N LEU A 73 13.02 -4.58 8.05
CA LEU A 73 11.89 -5.46 7.78
C LEU A 73 10.60 -4.75 8.21
N GLY A 74 9.67 -4.58 7.27
CA GLY A 74 8.44 -3.83 7.53
C GLY A 74 8.61 -2.32 7.37
N LEU A 75 8.06 -1.54 8.32
CA LEU A 75 8.17 -0.08 8.31
C LEU A 75 9.30 0.40 9.23
N PRO A 76 9.98 1.49 8.89
CA PRO A 76 10.92 2.14 9.79
C PRO A 76 10.25 2.54 11.12
N SER A 77 10.98 2.40 12.23
CA SER A 77 10.47 2.74 13.56
C SER A 77 10.02 4.20 13.68
N ASP A 78 10.69 5.10 12.98
CA ASP A 78 10.33 6.53 12.93
C ASP A 78 8.96 6.77 12.28
N ILE A 79 8.53 5.88 11.40
CA ILE A 79 7.19 5.90 10.81
C ILE A 79 6.16 5.30 11.78
N ILE A 80 6.46 4.13 12.35
CA ILE A 80 5.56 3.43 13.30
C ILE A 80 5.26 4.32 14.51
N ASN A 81 6.27 5.00 15.03
CA ASN A 81 6.18 5.90 16.19
C ASN A 81 6.03 7.37 15.79
N GLY A 82 5.90 7.65 14.50
CA GLY A 82 5.86 9.00 13.96
C GLY A 82 4.52 9.70 14.10
N LYS A 83 4.39 10.81 13.41
CA LYS A 83 3.16 11.61 13.37
C LYS A 83 2.05 10.89 12.60
N ILE A 84 0.80 11.21 12.90
CA ILE A 84 -0.37 10.64 12.21
C ILE A 84 -0.30 10.83 10.70
N ALA A 85 0.19 11.98 10.22
CA ALA A 85 0.39 12.22 8.79
C ALA A 85 1.34 11.22 8.12
N GLN A 86 2.41 10.82 8.81
CA GLN A 86 3.36 9.81 8.33
C GLN A 86 2.72 8.42 8.25
N ILE A 87 1.92 8.06 9.25
CA ILE A 87 1.18 6.80 9.29
C ILE A 87 0.17 6.71 8.14
N LYS A 88 -0.59 7.78 7.92
CA LYS A 88 -1.52 7.88 6.78
C LYS A 88 -0.80 7.67 5.43
N SER A 89 0.36 8.30 5.26
CA SER A 89 1.18 8.17 4.07
C SER A 89 1.72 6.75 3.89
N ALA A 90 2.14 6.10 4.97
CA ALA A 90 2.61 4.70 4.93
C ALA A 90 1.49 3.74 4.52
N TRP A 91 0.29 3.90 5.05
CA TRP A 91 -0.88 3.12 4.64
C TRP A 91 -1.25 3.35 3.17
N ARG A 92 -1.24 4.60 2.72
CA ARG A 92 -1.46 4.95 1.32
C ARG A 92 -0.43 4.27 0.40
N GLY A 93 0.86 4.36 0.74
CA GLY A 93 1.93 3.73 -0.02
C GLY A 93 1.79 2.21 -0.07
N ALA A 94 1.50 1.56 1.05
CA ALA A 94 1.27 0.13 1.13
C ALA A 94 0.06 -0.30 0.28
N PHE A 95 -1.04 0.44 0.32
CA PHE A 95 -2.22 0.17 -0.51
C PHE A 95 -1.93 0.35 -2.00
N LEU A 96 -1.24 1.41 -2.39
CA LEU A 96 -0.86 1.64 -3.80
C LEU A 96 0.10 0.55 -4.32
N ALA A 97 0.93 -0.01 -3.44
CA ALA A 97 1.86 -1.07 -3.81
C ALA A 97 1.15 -2.41 -4.05
N ASN A 98 0.29 -2.83 -3.14
CA ASN A 98 -0.34 -4.16 -3.21
C ASN A 98 -1.65 -4.26 -2.44
N GLY A 99 -2.46 -3.21 -2.47
CA GLY A 99 -3.78 -3.15 -1.87
C GLY A 99 -4.88 -3.63 -2.81
N ARG A 100 -5.94 -4.10 -2.21
CA ARG A 100 -7.18 -4.49 -2.91
C ARG A 100 -8.39 -4.03 -2.10
N LEU A 101 -9.40 -3.60 -2.82
CA LEU A 101 -10.70 -3.24 -2.28
C LEU A 101 -11.76 -4.13 -2.92
N SER A 102 -12.68 -4.67 -2.12
CA SER A 102 -13.79 -5.46 -2.64
C SER A 102 -14.68 -4.66 -3.59
N ASP A 103 -15.25 -5.35 -4.57
CA ASP A 103 -16.28 -4.75 -5.41
C ASP A 103 -17.53 -4.44 -4.57
N PRO A 104 -18.22 -3.32 -4.85
CA PRO A 104 -19.50 -3.02 -4.23
C PRO A 104 -20.52 -4.14 -4.45
N GLY A 105 -21.26 -4.51 -3.40
CA GLY A 105 -22.25 -5.58 -3.46
C GLY A 105 -21.72 -6.98 -3.15
N LYS A 106 -20.41 -7.14 -2.95
CA LYS A 106 -19.78 -8.35 -2.42
C LYS A 106 -19.41 -8.18 -0.95
N ALA A 107 -18.95 -9.25 -0.31
CA ALA A 107 -18.43 -9.18 1.05
C ALA A 107 -17.34 -8.11 1.15
N SER A 108 -17.51 -7.15 2.05
CA SER A 108 -16.61 -6.00 2.19
C SER A 108 -15.24 -6.42 2.69
N TYR A 109 -14.20 -5.99 2.01
CA TYR A 109 -12.82 -6.05 2.49
C TYR A 109 -11.96 -4.96 1.88
N LEU A 110 -10.98 -4.51 2.65
CA LEU A 110 -9.77 -3.84 2.20
C LEU A 110 -8.61 -4.71 2.65
N GLU A 111 -7.74 -5.08 1.74
CA GLU A 111 -6.64 -6.00 2.00
C GLU A 111 -5.34 -5.48 1.41
N ILE A 112 -4.25 -5.64 2.15
CA ILE A 112 -2.89 -5.34 1.68
C ILE A 112 -2.06 -6.62 1.81
N VAL A 113 -1.48 -7.06 0.70
CA VAL A 113 -0.49 -8.14 0.70
C VAL A 113 0.85 -7.57 1.11
N CYS A 114 1.45 -8.17 2.15
CA CYS A 114 2.69 -7.71 2.74
C CYS A 114 3.86 -8.61 2.33
N PRO A 115 5.08 -8.07 2.23
CA PRO A 115 6.26 -8.85 1.85
C PRO A 115 6.72 -9.81 2.95
N ASN A 116 6.40 -9.51 4.21
CA ASN A 116 6.79 -10.29 5.38
C ASN A 116 5.84 -10.04 6.56
N HIS A 117 6.03 -10.82 7.63
CA HIS A 117 5.20 -10.72 8.84
C HIS A 117 5.38 -9.39 9.57
N GLU A 118 6.60 -8.88 9.61
CA GLU A 118 6.94 -7.60 10.25
C GLU A 118 6.20 -6.43 9.60
N ALA A 119 6.09 -6.42 8.28
CA ALA A 119 5.30 -5.42 7.56
C ALA A 119 3.81 -5.48 7.91
N ALA A 120 3.25 -6.70 8.00
CA ALA A 120 1.87 -6.89 8.40
C ALA A 120 1.61 -6.38 9.83
N LEU A 121 2.47 -6.72 10.78
CA LEU A 121 2.37 -6.25 12.16
C LEU A 121 2.53 -4.72 12.27
N ALA A 122 3.43 -4.13 11.51
CA ALA A 122 3.61 -2.68 11.47
C ALA A 122 2.34 -1.97 10.96
N LEU A 123 1.69 -2.49 9.92
CA LEU A 123 0.43 -1.94 9.43
C LEU A 123 -0.71 -2.09 10.45
N VAL A 124 -0.80 -3.24 11.13
CA VAL A 124 -1.79 -3.45 12.21
C VAL A 124 -1.58 -2.47 13.35
N SER A 125 -0.34 -2.29 13.79
CA SER A 125 0.03 -1.36 14.87
C SER A 125 -0.29 0.09 14.50
N THR A 126 0.06 0.52 13.29
CA THR A 126 -0.20 1.88 12.80
C THR A 126 -1.68 2.14 12.57
N ALA A 127 -2.45 1.15 12.09
CA ALA A 127 -3.92 1.26 11.99
C ALA A 127 -4.56 1.52 13.35
N ARG A 128 -4.08 0.86 14.41
CA ARG A 128 -4.57 1.07 15.78
C ARG A 128 -4.38 2.53 16.21
N ARG A 129 -3.28 3.15 15.87
CA ARG A 129 -3.04 4.58 16.12
C ARG A 129 -3.97 5.50 15.34
N LEU A 130 -4.54 5.04 14.22
CA LEU A 130 -5.61 5.72 13.48
C LEU A 130 -7.01 5.43 14.03
N GLY A 131 -7.12 4.63 15.10
CA GLY A 131 -8.40 4.19 15.65
C GLY A 131 -9.09 3.12 14.82
N ILE A 132 -8.32 2.36 14.02
CA ILE A 132 -8.84 1.32 13.13
C ILE A 132 -8.26 -0.03 13.54
N THR A 133 -9.12 -1.04 13.65
CA THR A 133 -8.72 -2.42 13.91
C THR A 133 -8.49 -3.14 12.59
N ALA A 134 -7.23 -3.40 12.24
CA ALA A 134 -6.82 -4.24 11.14
C ALA A 134 -6.34 -5.60 11.69
N LYS A 135 -6.55 -6.66 10.93
CA LYS A 135 -6.18 -8.02 11.35
C LYS A 135 -5.10 -8.57 10.42
N PRO A 136 -4.00 -9.11 10.98
CA PRO A 136 -3.05 -9.86 10.16
C PRO A 136 -3.68 -11.18 9.76
N ARG A 137 -3.40 -11.63 8.56
CA ARG A 137 -3.88 -12.91 8.04
C ARG A 137 -2.79 -13.56 7.22
N LYS A 138 -2.51 -14.81 7.53
CA LYS A 138 -1.63 -15.64 6.73
C LYS A 138 -2.45 -16.54 5.83
N LEU A 139 -2.22 -16.47 4.53
CA LEU A 139 -2.87 -17.30 3.55
C LEU A 139 -1.81 -17.99 2.69
N ARG A 140 -1.63 -19.29 2.87
CA ARG A 140 -0.56 -20.07 2.25
C ARG A 140 0.82 -19.45 2.56
N SER A 141 1.49 -18.90 1.55
CA SER A 141 2.82 -18.27 1.68
C SER A 141 2.77 -16.75 1.74
N SER A 142 1.58 -16.13 1.80
CA SER A 142 1.46 -14.67 1.81
C SER A 142 0.97 -14.13 3.13
N GLU A 143 1.62 -13.10 3.63
CA GLU A 143 1.18 -12.31 4.77
C GLU A 143 0.23 -11.19 4.28
N ARG A 144 -0.86 -10.98 4.98
CA ARG A 144 -1.88 -9.99 4.61
C ARG A 144 -2.35 -9.21 5.81
N VAL A 145 -2.83 -8.00 5.55
CA VAL A 145 -3.57 -7.19 6.52
C VAL A 145 -4.94 -6.92 5.94
N THR A 146 -5.99 -7.17 6.73
CA THR A 146 -7.36 -7.10 6.25
C THR A 146 -8.23 -6.26 7.19
N LEU A 147 -9.05 -5.38 6.59
CA LEU A 147 -10.20 -4.73 7.20
C LEU A 147 -11.46 -5.34 6.60
N ARG A 148 -12.46 -5.63 7.44
CA ARG A 148 -13.74 -6.20 6.98
C ARG A 148 -14.96 -5.37 7.36
N ASP A 149 -14.83 -4.53 8.39
CA ASP A 149 -15.88 -3.60 8.77
C ASP A 149 -16.01 -2.50 7.72
N PRO A 150 -17.19 -2.32 7.10
CA PRO A 150 -17.40 -1.31 6.05
C PRO A 150 -17.10 0.12 6.51
N ASP A 151 -17.44 0.46 7.74
CA ASP A 151 -17.20 1.80 8.29
C ASP A 151 -15.69 2.05 8.50
N ALA A 152 -14.96 1.03 8.95
CA ALA A 152 -13.51 1.09 9.06
C ALA A 152 -12.83 1.21 7.69
N ILE A 153 -13.33 0.51 6.67
CA ILE A 153 -12.84 0.61 5.29
C ILE A 153 -13.03 2.03 4.75
N GLU A 154 -14.21 2.59 4.88
CA GLU A 154 -14.50 3.96 4.45
C GLU A 154 -13.59 4.97 5.15
N ARG A 155 -13.46 4.87 6.48
CA ARG A 155 -12.56 5.73 7.24
C ARG A 155 -11.10 5.60 6.81
N MET A 156 -10.62 4.38 6.56
CA MET A 156 -9.25 4.17 6.09
C MET A 156 -9.03 4.78 4.71
N LEU A 157 -9.96 4.64 3.77
CA LEU A 157 -9.88 5.28 2.46
C LEU A 157 -9.79 6.81 2.57
N ILE A 158 -10.57 7.42 3.46
CA ILE A 158 -10.52 8.86 3.73
C ILE A 158 -9.16 9.25 4.33
N LEU A 159 -8.68 8.51 5.32
CA LEU A 159 -7.39 8.73 5.98
C LEU A 159 -6.20 8.59 5.03
N MET A 160 -6.27 7.68 4.07
CA MET A 160 -5.26 7.52 3.02
C MET A 160 -5.31 8.62 1.95
N GLY A 161 -6.27 9.55 2.02
CA GLY A 161 -6.39 10.66 1.08
C GLY A 161 -7.26 10.37 -0.14
N ALA A 162 -8.19 9.41 -0.05
CA ALA A 162 -9.13 9.04 -1.11
C ALA A 162 -10.61 9.23 -0.70
N PRO A 163 -11.04 10.44 -0.28
CA PRO A 163 -12.40 10.66 0.21
C PRO A 163 -13.45 10.48 -0.88
N ARG A 164 -13.11 10.79 -2.14
CA ARG A 164 -14.00 10.59 -3.28
C ARG A 164 -14.25 9.10 -3.54
N SER A 165 -13.17 8.31 -3.59
CA SER A 165 -13.26 6.85 -3.74
C SER A 165 -14.02 6.20 -2.58
N ALA A 166 -13.86 6.69 -1.36
CA ALA A 166 -14.60 6.25 -0.19
C ALA A 166 -16.11 6.45 -0.37
N ARG A 167 -16.54 7.64 -0.79
CA ARG A 167 -17.95 7.95 -1.05
C ARG A 167 -18.54 7.12 -2.18
N GLU A 168 -17.80 6.94 -3.27
CA GLU A 168 -18.24 6.12 -4.42
C GLU A 168 -18.40 4.65 -4.02
N TRP A 169 -17.45 4.10 -3.26
CA TRP A 169 -17.52 2.72 -2.79
C TRP A 169 -18.69 2.49 -1.83
N THR A 170 -18.90 3.39 -0.85
CA THR A 170 -20.00 3.31 0.12
C THR A 170 -21.36 3.48 -0.58
N GLY A 171 -21.50 4.41 -1.52
CA GLY A 171 -22.73 4.61 -2.27
C GLY A 171 -23.13 3.39 -3.11
N LYS A 172 -22.19 2.84 -3.87
CA LYS A 172 -22.44 1.62 -4.67
C LYS A 172 -22.75 0.40 -3.79
N ARG A 173 -22.17 0.28 -2.61
CA ARG A 173 -22.48 -0.78 -1.65
C ARG A 173 -23.91 -0.66 -1.16
N SER A 174 -24.34 0.51 -0.75
CA SER A 174 -25.71 0.77 -0.27
C SER A 174 -26.75 0.46 -1.35
N ASP A 175 -26.49 0.85 -2.58
CA ASP A 175 -27.37 0.52 -3.72
C ASP A 175 -27.44 -0.98 -4.00
N GLY A 176 -26.32 -1.69 -3.86
CA GLY A 176 -26.26 -3.14 -4.00
C GLY A 176 -27.06 -3.86 -2.91
N GLU A 177 -26.95 -3.42 -1.65
CA GLU A 177 -27.71 -3.96 -0.52
C GLU A 177 -29.22 -3.69 -0.66
N ALA A 178 -29.60 -2.52 -1.13
CA ALA A 178 -31.01 -2.18 -1.39
C ALA A 178 -31.63 -3.09 -2.46
N ARG A 179 -30.91 -3.36 -3.55
CA ARG A 179 -31.36 -4.29 -4.61
C ARG A 179 -31.45 -5.71 -4.14
N GLY A 180 -30.49 -6.18 -3.29
CA GLY A 180 -30.50 -7.54 -2.73
C GLY A 180 -31.61 -7.80 -1.74
N LYS A 181 -32.17 -6.76 -1.10
CA LYS A 181 -33.32 -6.87 -0.19
C LYS A 181 -34.68 -6.81 -0.91
N ALA A 182 -34.69 -6.37 -2.17
CA ALA A 182 -35.92 -6.25 -2.99
C ALA A 182 -36.22 -7.52 -3.80
N ASN A 183 -35.33 -8.51 -3.81
CA ASN A 183 -35.51 -9.86 -4.38
C ASN A 183 -35.65 -10.89 -3.28
#